data_f101c8afd9b0bd17e9b051b64353207f
#
_entry.id   f101c8afd9b0bd17e9b051b64353207f
#
_cell.length_a   1.000
_cell.length_b   1.000
_cell.length_c   1.000
_cell.angle_alpha   90.00
_cell.angle_beta   90.00
_cell.angle_gamma   90.00
#
_symmetry.space_group_name_H-M   'P 1'
#
loop_
_entity.id
_entity.type
_entity.pdbx_description
1 polymer ?
#
loop_
_entity_poly.entity_id
_entity_poly.type
_entity_poly.pdbx_seq_one_letter_code
_entity_poly.pdbx_strand_id
1 'polypeptide(L)'
;RCRLPKDRVPTATALCINKSNVDLLTKGNYSHYQMIGLLEQTFRGWAKKHGSLTFLGYSSINFDDEVIRKEFFKSLRKPYLTNTEGNVRHDALNIVRASFAIYDNILQTELNDKGNKSMKLESLSRLNGIESIDAHSALADTIMTVKVLDLIKEKQPYLWPEYFKTSSKIIIENLIKQEKIFTIQESFYVKHKLFCTAPLHPNACEHPVYKGWFQAV
;
A
#
# COMPACT_ATOMS: atom_id res chain seq x y z
N ARG A 1 18.39 5.63 11.91
CA ARG A 1 17.53 4.85 12.86
C ARG A 1 17.18 5.72 14.06
N CYS A 2 15.99 5.61 14.60
CA CYS A 2 15.68 6.21 15.90
C CYS A 2 16.11 5.28 17.04
N ARG A 3 16.36 5.88 18.19
CA ARG A 3 16.68 5.14 19.41
C ARG A 3 15.44 4.48 19.96
N LEU A 4 15.59 3.25 20.45
CA LEU A 4 14.55 2.62 21.27
C LEU A 4 14.36 3.44 22.54
N PRO A 5 13.12 3.82 22.91
CA PRO A 5 12.85 4.47 24.19
C PRO A 5 13.32 3.59 25.37
N LYS A 6 13.82 4.22 26.44
CA LYS A 6 14.37 3.49 27.61
C LYS A 6 13.34 2.63 28.36
N ASP A 7 12.07 2.96 28.21
CA ASP A 7 10.91 2.26 28.80
C ASP A 7 10.36 1.13 27.91
N ARG A 8 11.00 0.85 26.76
CA ARG A 8 10.58 -0.18 25.82
C ARG A 8 11.59 -1.32 25.76
N VAL A 9 11.06 -2.53 25.88
CA VAL A 9 11.85 -3.77 25.73
C VAL A 9 11.40 -4.46 24.45
N PRO A 10 12.29 -4.66 23.46
CA PRO A 10 11.94 -5.40 22.25
C PRO A 10 11.76 -6.88 22.59
N THR A 11 10.83 -7.53 21.90
CA THR A 11 10.68 -9.00 22.06
C THR A 11 11.84 -9.73 21.38
N ALA A 12 12.24 -10.87 21.92
CA ALA A 12 13.28 -11.71 21.33
C ALA A 12 12.94 -12.10 19.89
N THR A 13 11.69 -12.44 19.63
CA THR A 13 11.19 -12.76 18.27
C THR A 13 11.41 -11.60 17.30
N ALA A 14 11.09 -10.37 17.70
CA ALA A 14 11.30 -9.19 16.83
C ALA A 14 12.80 -8.95 16.56
N LEU A 15 13.67 -9.15 17.54
CA LEU A 15 15.11 -9.03 17.34
C LEU A 15 15.66 -10.09 16.38
N CYS A 16 15.19 -11.32 16.49
CA CYS A 16 15.58 -12.41 15.58
C CYS A 16 15.11 -12.17 14.14
N ILE A 17 13.84 -11.81 13.95
CA ILE A 17 13.27 -11.55 12.62
C ILE A 17 14.00 -10.38 11.93
N ASN A 18 14.23 -9.28 12.66
CA ASN A 18 14.89 -8.09 12.12
C ASN A 18 16.42 -8.17 12.15
N LYS A 19 17.01 -9.30 12.52
CA LYS A 19 18.46 -9.51 12.67
C LYS A 19 19.12 -8.34 13.42
N SER A 20 18.50 -7.91 14.53
CA SER A 20 18.89 -6.75 15.31
C SER A 20 19.24 -7.14 16.75
N ASN A 21 19.86 -6.23 17.49
CA ASN A 21 20.14 -6.40 18.90
C ASN A 21 19.85 -5.10 19.66
N VAL A 22 19.79 -5.18 20.99
CA VAL A 22 19.46 -4.04 21.86
C VAL A 22 20.46 -2.91 21.70
N ASP A 23 21.75 -3.22 21.57
CA ASP A 23 22.80 -2.19 21.40
C ASP A 23 22.62 -1.35 20.14
N LEU A 24 22.28 -1.99 19.02
CA LEU A 24 21.97 -1.29 17.78
C LEU A 24 20.71 -0.42 17.89
N LEU A 25 19.71 -0.88 18.63
CA LEU A 25 18.47 -0.14 18.82
C LEU A 25 18.62 1.05 19.77
N THR A 26 19.51 0.96 20.76
CA THR A 26 19.75 2.04 21.74
C THR A 26 20.71 3.10 21.25
N LYS A 27 21.58 2.79 20.29
CA LYS A 27 22.59 3.70 19.72
C LYS A 27 22.09 4.57 18.54
N GLY A 28 20.79 4.59 18.26
CA GLY A 28 20.23 5.44 17.21
C GLY A 28 20.48 6.93 17.45
N ASN A 29 20.78 7.67 16.37
CA ASN A 29 21.16 9.10 16.44
C ASN A 29 19.98 10.02 16.83
N TYR A 30 18.74 9.59 16.57
CA TYR A 30 17.56 10.41 16.76
C TYR A 30 16.63 9.79 17.81
N SER A 31 16.01 10.65 18.62
CA SER A 31 14.84 10.25 19.38
C SER A 31 13.69 9.94 18.42
N HIS A 32 12.70 9.21 18.89
CA HIS A 32 11.49 8.92 18.11
C HIS A 32 10.83 10.22 17.60
N TYR A 33 10.66 11.22 18.46
CA TYR A 33 10.09 12.53 18.10
C TYR A 33 10.90 13.25 17.00
N GLN A 34 12.25 13.25 17.11
CA GLN A 34 13.11 13.84 16.10
C GLN A 34 13.00 13.10 14.76
N MET A 35 12.96 11.77 14.78
CA MET A 35 12.83 10.96 13.56
C MET A 35 11.51 11.24 12.85
N ILE A 36 10.40 11.30 13.58
CA ILE A 36 9.09 11.65 13.01
C ILE A 36 9.10 13.08 12.44
N GLY A 37 9.83 14.02 13.09
CA GLY A 37 10.03 15.37 12.57
C GLY A 37 10.79 15.42 11.25
N LEU A 38 11.84 14.64 11.13
CA LEU A 38 12.61 14.52 9.89
C LEU A 38 11.78 13.88 8.77
N LEU A 39 10.98 12.89 9.11
CA LEU A 39 10.07 12.25 8.15
C LEU A 39 9.05 13.24 7.59
N GLU A 40 8.40 14.05 8.46
CA GLU A 40 7.50 15.10 8.01
C GLU A 40 8.20 16.12 7.12
N GLN A 41 9.36 16.61 7.52
CA GLN A 41 10.15 17.56 6.73
C GLN A 41 10.49 17.00 5.35
N THR A 42 10.88 15.73 5.28
CA THR A 42 11.19 15.04 4.04
C THR A 42 9.95 14.97 3.12
N PHE A 43 8.81 14.56 3.63
CA PHE A 43 7.58 14.48 2.85
C PHE A 43 7.13 15.85 2.35
N ARG A 44 7.18 16.88 3.20
CA ARG A 44 6.86 18.26 2.79
C ARG A 44 7.86 18.82 1.78
N GLY A 45 9.14 18.49 1.93
CA GLY A 45 10.18 18.85 0.97
C GLY A 45 9.94 18.23 -0.40
N TRP A 46 9.58 16.96 -0.45
CA TRP A 46 9.22 16.29 -1.70
C TRP A 46 7.93 16.86 -2.32
N ALA A 47 6.88 17.08 -1.52
CA ALA A 47 5.65 17.68 -2.00
C ALA A 47 5.89 19.10 -2.54
N LYS A 48 6.74 19.90 -1.90
CA LYS A 48 7.12 21.23 -2.40
C LYS A 48 7.87 21.16 -3.74
N LYS A 49 8.71 20.14 -3.91
CA LYS A 49 9.55 19.99 -5.12
C LYS A 49 8.79 19.37 -6.29
N HIS A 50 7.90 18.43 -6.04
CA HIS A 50 7.28 17.59 -7.07
C HIS A 50 5.75 17.78 -7.17
N GLY A 51 5.14 18.60 -6.32
CA GLY A 51 3.69 18.71 -6.19
C GLY A 51 3.12 17.63 -5.26
N SER A 52 1.92 17.14 -5.59
CA SER A 52 1.29 16.05 -4.83
C SER A 52 2.09 14.74 -4.92
N LEU A 53 2.10 13.99 -3.83
CA LEU A 53 2.82 12.72 -3.72
C LEU A 53 1.84 11.54 -3.67
N THR A 54 2.23 10.44 -4.29
CA THR A 54 1.59 9.14 -4.07
C THR A 54 2.45 8.32 -3.13
N PHE A 55 1.93 8.03 -1.93
CA PHE A 55 2.56 7.14 -0.96
C PHE A 55 2.14 5.71 -1.27
N LEU A 56 3.12 4.85 -1.52
CA LEU A 56 2.90 3.49 -1.97
C LEU A 56 3.72 2.53 -1.12
N GLY A 57 3.09 1.51 -0.59
CA GLY A 57 3.75 0.40 0.09
C GLY A 57 3.11 -0.93 -0.31
N TYR A 58 3.70 -2.05 0.09
CA TYR A 58 3.16 -3.38 -0.15
C TYR A 58 2.36 -3.85 1.07
N SER A 59 1.04 -4.01 0.94
CA SER A 59 0.13 -4.29 2.07
C SER A 59 0.16 -3.21 3.15
N SER A 60 0.39 -1.96 2.75
CA SER A 60 0.69 -0.84 3.65
C SER A 60 -0.54 -0.22 4.30
N ILE A 61 -1.71 -0.30 3.66
CA ILE A 61 -2.93 0.40 4.12
C ILE A 61 -3.31 0.02 5.55
N ASN A 62 -3.19 -1.25 5.91
CA ASN A 62 -3.60 -1.75 7.22
C ASN A 62 -2.47 -1.77 8.25
N PHE A 63 -1.24 -1.46 7.87
CA PHE A 63 -0.09 -1.50 8.77
C PHE A 63 0.74 -0.22 8.73
N ASP A 64 1.53 0.00 7.68
CA ASP A 64 2.47 1.12 7.61
C ASP A 64 1.78 2.48 7.68
N ASP A 65 0.67 2.63 6.94
CA ASP A 65 -0.14 3.85 6.92
C ASP A 65 -0.73 4.16 8.29
N GLU A 66 -1.21 3.15 9.00
CA GLU A 66 -1.74 3.29 10.35
C GLU A 66 -0.65 3.61 11.36
N VAL A 67 0.53 3.00 11.23
CA VAL A 67 1.70 3.31 12.08
C VAL A 67 2.11 4.76 11.88
N ILE A 68 2.32 5.20 10.63
CA ILE A 68 2.71 6.58 10.31
C ILE A 68 1.67 7.57 10.86
N ARG A 69 0.39 7.30 10.64
CA ARG A 69 -0.70 8.15 11.13
C ARG A 69 -0.68 8.30 12.65
N LYS A 70 -0.55 7.19 13.37
CA LYS A 70 -0.50 7.16 14.84
C LYS A 70 0.75 7.86 15.36
N GLU A 71 1.88 7.67 14.74
CA GLU A 71 3.13 8.27 15.20
C GLU A 71 3.20 9.77 14.92
N PHE A 72 2.61 10.24 13.81
CA PHE A 72 2.41 11.67 13.58
C PHE A 72 1.48 12.28 14.64
N PHE A 73 0.36 11.62 14.95
CA PHE A 73 -0.57 12.08 15.99
C PHE A 73 0.12 12.18 17.36
N LYS A 74 0.82 11.13 17.80
CA LYS A 74 1.56 11.12 19.08
C LYS A 74 2.64 12.19 19.15
N SER A 75 3.21 12.57 17.99
CA SER A 75 4.22 13.61 17.88
C SER A 75 3.63 15.01 17.66
N LEU A 76 2.31 15.20 17.87
CA LEU A 76 1.58 16.46 17.69
C LEU A 76 1.74 17.03 16.28
N ARG A 77 1.75 16.15 15.26
CA ARG A 77 1.86 16.48 13.84
C ARG A 77 0.59 16.11 13.10
N LYS A 78 0.43 16.60 11.87
CA LYS A 78 -0.74 16.27 11.04
C LYS A 78 -0.80 14.76 10.73
N PRO A 79 -1.72 13.99 11.31
CA PRO A 79 -1.74 12.53 11.17
C PRO A 79 -2.07 12.05 9.75
N TYR A 80 -2.74 12.89 8.96
CA TYR A 80 -3.19 12.56 7.61
C TYR A 80 -2.35 13.21 6.50
N LEU A 81 -1.10 13.62 6.79
CA LEU A 81 -0.22 14.27 5.82
C LEU A 81 -0.05 13.45 4.53
N THR A 82 -0.05 12.13 4.63
CA THR A 82 0.14 11.23 3.48
C THR A 82 -1.09 11.05 2.59
N ASN A 83 -2.26 11.57 2.99
CA ASN A 83 -3.50 11.52 2.18
C ASN A 83 -4.31 12.82 2.22
N THR A 84 -3.66 13.93 2.53
CA THR A 84 -4.23 15.28 2.49
C THR A 84 -3.28 16.21 1.73
N GLU A 85 -3.68 17.46 1.53
CA GLU A 85 -2.85 18.46 0.83
C GLU A 85 -2.47 18.02 -0.61
N GLY A 86 -3.38 17.29 -1.29
CA GLY A 86 -3.13 16.73 -2.62
C GLY A 86 -2.40 15.39 -2.64
N ASN A 87 -1.85 14.96 -1.51
CA ASN A 87 -1.21 13.64 -1.39
C ASN A 87 -2.26 12.53 -1.36
N VAL A 88 -1.88 11.37 -1.90
CA VAL A 88 -2.72 10.18 -1.93
C VAL A 88 -1.94 8.95 -1.48
N ARG A 89 -2.67 7.95 -0.98
CA ARG A 89 -2.13 6.63 -0.63
C ARG A 89 -2.57 5.58 -1.62
N HIS A 90 -1.71 4.63 -1.88
CA HIS A 90 -2.04 3.46 -2.68
C HIS A 90 -1.32 2.21 -2.13
N ASP A 91 -1.86 1.04 -2.41
CA ASP A 91 -1.26 -0.23 -1.98
C ASP A 91 -0.83 -1.05 -3.19
N ALA A 92 0.47 -1.36 -3.27
CA ALA A 92 1.05 -2.15 -4.33
C ALA A 92 0.44 -3.55 -4.41
N LEU A 93 0.05 -4.15 -3.27
CA LEU A 93 -0.61 -5.44 -3.24
C LEU A 93 -1.97 -5.39 -3.97
N ASN A 94 -2.69 -4.27 -3.90
CA ASN A 94 -3.94 -4.12 -4.64
C ASN A 94 -3.71 -4.02 -6.16
N ILE A 95 -2.62 -3.37 -6.59
CA ILE A 95 -2.21 -3.34 -8.00
C ILE A 95 -1.87 -4.76 -8.46
N VAL A 96 -1.09 -5.51 -7.68
CA VAL A 96 -0.75 -6.91 -7.96
C VAL A 96 -2.02 -7.76 -8.10
N ARG A 97 -2.94 -7.67 -7.16
CA ARG A 97 -4.21 -8.40 -7.19
C ARG A 97 -5.06 -8.07 -8.42
N ALA A 98 -5.16 -6.78 -8.75
CA ALA A 98 -5.87 -6.34 -9.94
C ALA A 98 -5.21 -6.83 -11.23
N SER A 99 -3.88 -6.79 -11.32
CA SER A 99 -3.16 -7.28 -12.47
C SER A 99 -3.35 -8.78 -12.71
N PHE A 100 -3.33 -9.60 -11.66
CA PHE A 100 -3.64 -11.04 -11.73
C PHE A 100 -5.11 -11.32 -12.06
N ALA A 101 -6.04 -10.50 -11.58
CA ALA A 101 -7.46 -10.66 -11.90
C ALA A 101 -7.75 -10.42 -13.38
N ILE A 102 -6.96 -9.55 -14.04
CA ILE A 102 -7.08 -9.25 -15.47
C ILE A 102 -6.30 -10.28 -16.31
N TYR A 103 -5.08 -10.62 -15.90
CA TYR A 103 -4.20 -11.57 -16.59
C TYR A 103 -3.60 -12.55 -15.58
N ASP A 104 -4.19 -13.73 -15.51
CA ASP A 104 -3.86 -14.75 -14.49
C ASP A 104 -2.38 -15.13 -14.42
N ASN A 105 -1.64 -15.00 -15.51
CA ASN A 105 -0.21 -15.34 -15.63
C ASN A 105 0.69 -14.11 -15.82
N ILE A 106 0.29 -12.94 -15.31
CA ILE A 106 1.07 -11.70 -15.45
C ILE A 106 2.48 -11.80 -14.86
N LEU A 107 2.59 -12.46 -13.70
CA LEU A 107 3.84 -12.76 -13.02
C LEU A 107 3.88 -14.24 -12.64
N GLN A 108 5.10 -14.76 -12.47
CA GLN A 108 5.29 -16.09 -11.89
C GLN A 108 4.96 -16.04 -10.39
N THR A 109 4.22 -17.03 -9.90
CA THR A 109 3.89 -17.14 -8.48
C THR A 109 3.76 -18.60 -8.08
N GLU A 110 3.98 -18.90 -6.82
CA GLU A 110 3.74 -20.21 -6.22
C GLU A 110 2.30 -20.34 -5.72
N LEU A 111 1.86 -21.56 -5.57
CA LEU A 111 0.60 -21.84 -4.91
C LEU A 111 0.83 -22.01 -3.40
N ASN A 112 -0.08 -21.48 -2.61
CA ASN A 112 -0.10 -21.73 -1.17
C ASN A 112 -0.70 -23.11 -0.87
N ASP A 113 -0.68 -23.53 0.41
CA ASP A 113 -1.19 -24.85 0.87
C ASP A 113 -2.67 -25.11 0.50
N LYS A 114 -3.41 -24.07 0.15
CA LYS A 114 -4.82 -24.14 -0.27
C LYS A 114 -4.99 -24.13 -1.81
N GLY A 115 -3.90 -24.24 -2.56
CA GLY A 115 -3.91 -24.19 -4.02
C GLY A 115 -4.18 -22.81 -4.63
N ASN A 116 -4.08 -21.73 -3.86
CA ASN A 116 -4.27 -20.37 -4.37
C ASN A 116 -2.91 -19.70 -4.65
N LYS A 117 -2.88 -18.80 -5.62
CA LYS A 117 -1.68 -18.02 -5.96
C LYS A 117 -1.20 -17.19 -4.77
N SER A 118 0.06 -17.30 -4.46
CA SER A 118 0.71 -16.52 -3.40
C SER A 118 0.99 -15.10 -3.90
N MET A 119 0.53 -14.11 -3.14
CA MET A 119 0.81 -12.69 -3.42
C MET A 119 1.87 -12.13 -2.45
N LYS A 120 2.69 -13.00 -1.85
CA LYS A 120 3.80 -12.59 -0.99
C LYS A 120 4.88 -11.93 -1.83
N LEU A 121 5.34 -10.74 -1.39
CA LEU A 121 6.36 -9.96 -2.10
C LEU A 121 7.64 -10.76 -2.36
N GLU A 122 8.12 -11.46 -1.34
CA GLU A 122 9.33 -12.28 -1.44
C GLU A 122 9.21 -13.38 -2.50
N SER A 123 8.07 -14.10 -2.51
CA SER A 123 7.79 -15.15 -3.48
C SER A 123 7.69 -14.61 -4.89
N LEU A 124 6.93 -13.53 -5.10
CA LEU A 124 6.81 -12.86 -6.38
C LEU A 124 8.17 -12.36 -6.88
N SER A 125 8.95 -11.72 -6.01
CA SER A 125 10.27 -11.21 -6.38
C SER A 125 11.20 -12.33 -6.83
N ARG A 126 11.35 -13.38 -6.02
CA ARG A 126 12.22 -14.52 -6.30
C ARG A 126 11.85 -15.21 -7.63
N LEU A 127 10.58 -15.49 -7.87
CA LEU A 127 10.13 -16.22 -9.06
C LEU A 127 10.20 -15.38 -10.35
N ASN A 128 10.26 -14.06 -10.24
CA ASN A 128 10.37 -13.17 -11.39
C ASN A 128 11.78 -12.56 -11.56
N GLY A 129 12.81 -13.21 -10.99
CA GLY A 129 14.20 -12.82 -11.19
C GLY A 129 14.61 -11.51 -10.48
N ILE A 130 13.86 -11.09 -9.48
CA ILE A 130 14.19 -9.92 -8.66
C ILE A 130 15.05 -10.40 -7.48
N GLU A 131 16.36 -10.18 -7.58
CA GLU A 131 17.29 -10.51 -6.51
C GLU A 131 17.10 -9.57 -5.32
N SER A 132 17.06 -10.16 -4.12
CA SER A 132 17.09 -9.42 -2.85
C SER A 132 18.44 -9.62 -2.19
N ILE A 133 19.20 -8.55 -1.99
CA ILE A 133 20.53 -8.60 -1.38
C ILE A 133 20.44 -8.79 0.13
N ASP A 134 19.32 -8.42 0.76
CA ASP A 134 19.13 -8.51 2.22
C ASP A 134 17.63 -8.65 2.54
N ALA A 135 17.09 -9.85 2.27
CA ALA A 135 15.69 -10.15 2.53
C ALA A 135 15.32 -9.79 3.99
N HIS A 136 14.16 -9.16 4.18
CA HIS A 136 13.61 -8.66 5.45
C HIS A 136 14.21 -7.33 5.95
N SER A 137 14.95 -6.59 5.14
CA SER A 137 15.19 -5.17 5.43
C SER A 137 14.10 -4.32 4.76
N ALA A 138 13.64 -3.28 5.44
CA ALA A 138 12.62 -2.36 4.89
C ALA A 138 13.05 -1.73 3.55
N LEU A 139 14.35 -1.53 3.34
CA LEU A 139 14.89 -1.03 2.08
C LEU A 139 14.78 -2.08 0.97
N ALA A 140 15.14 -3.35 1.26
CA ALA A 140 15.01 -4.43 0.29
C ALA A 140 13.56 -4.65 -0.12
N ASP A 141 12.64 -4.65 0.84
CA ASP A 141 11.20 -4.77 0.56
C ASP A 141 10.67 -3.62 -0.31
N THR A 142 11.15 -2.40 -0.06
CA THR A 142 10.82 -1.24 -0.91
C THR A 142 11.35 -1.41 -2.34
N ILE A 143 12.59 -1.84 -2.50
CA ILE A 143 13.19 -2.08 -3.83
C ILE A 143 12.47 -3.20 -4.56
N MET A 144 12.16 -4.32 -3.88
CA MET A 144 11.38 -5.42 -4.45
C MET A 144 10.00 -4.95 -4.89
N THR A 145 9.33 -4.14 -4.08
CA THR A 145 8.02 -3.55 -4.43
C THR A 145 8.09 -2.75 -5.72
N VAL A 146 9.07 -1.85 -5.85
CA VAL A 146 9.25 -1.04 -7.06
C VAL A 146 9.49 -1.94 -8.27
N LYS A 147 10.41 -2.91 -8.17
CA LYS A 147 10.73 -3.82 -9.29
C LYS A 147 9.54 -4.69 -9.73
N VAL A 148 8.72 -5.18 -8.77
CA VAL A 148 7.49 -5.94 -9.08
C VAL A 148 6.50 -5.05 -9.83
N LEU A 149 6.34 -3.80 -9.40
CA LEU A 149 5.46 -2.84 -10.07
C LEU A 149 5.97 -2.44 -11.45
N ASP A 150 7.28 -2.31 -11.64
CA ASP A 150 7.88 -2.05 -12.95
C ASP A 150 7.59 -3.19 -13.93
N LEU A 151 7.69 -4.45 -13.50
CA LEU A 151 7.32 -5.60 -14.33
C LEU A 151 5.82 -5.57 -14.72
N ILE A 152 4.93 -5.20 -13.79
CA ILE A 152 3.51 -5.05 -14.10
C ILE A 152 3.29 -3.92 -15.12
N LYS A 153 3.95 -2.79 -14.91
CA LYS A 153 3.88 -1.64 -15.82
C LYS A 153 4.35 -1.99 -17.23
N GLU A 154 5.45 -2.72 -17.35
CA GLU A 154 5.97 -3.18 -18.64
C GLU A 154 5.00 -4.12 -19.36
N LYS A 155 4.39 -5.05 -18.63
CA LYS A 155 3.47 -6.05 -19.19
C LYS A 155 2.06 -5.51 -19.42
N GLN A 156 1.65 -4.47 -18.69
CA GLN A 156 0.32 -3.85 -18.75
C GLN A 156 0.40 -2.32 -18.87
N PRO A 157 1.09 -1.75 -19.86
CA PRO A 157 1.31 -0.31 -19.95
C PRO A 157 0.01 0.50 -20.09
N TYR A 158 -1.01 -0.05 -20.76
CA TYR A 158 -2.30 0.63 -20.93
C TYR A 158 -3.16 0.62 -19.67
N LEU A 159 -2.99 -0.38 -18.78
CA LEU A 159 -3.72 -0.48 -17.52
C LEU A 159 -3.01 0.24 -16.39
N TRP A 160 -1.74 0.55 -16.52
CA TRP A 160 -0.95 1.19 -15.48
C TRP A 160 -1.58 2.48 -14.92
N PRO A 161 -2.07 3.44 -15.73
CA PRO A 161 -2.75 4.63 -15.21
C PRO A 161 -4.06 4.31 -14.51
N GLU A 162 -4.77 3.26 -14.95
CA GLU A 162 -6.07 2.87 -14.40
C GLU A 162 -5.97 2.44 -12.94
N TYR A 163 -4.88 1.75 -12.56
CA TYR A 163 -4.65 1.31 -11.20
C TYR A 163 -4.61 2.45 -10.18
N PHE A 164 -4.28 3.67 -10.60
CA PHE A 164 -4.18 4.83 -9.73
C PHE A 164 -5.46 5.70 -9.69
N LYS A 165 -6.44 5.45 -10.54
CA LYS A 165 -7.70 6.23 -10.55
C LYS A 165 -8.44 6.14 -9.22
N THR A 166 -8.31 5.03 -8.50
CA THR A 166 -8.99 4.80 -7.22
C THR A 166 -8.24 5.37 -6.00
N SER A 167 -7.12 6.02 -6.17
CA SER A 167 -6.34 6.62 -5.08
C SER A 167 -6.99 7.88 -4.47
N SER A 168 -7.96 8.48 -5.16
CA SER A 168 -8.68 9.68 -4.72
C SER A 168 -10.18 9.44 -4.63
N LYS A 169 -10.76 9.78 -3.48
CA LYS A 169 -12.23 9.71 -3.27
C LYS A 169 -12.99 10.54 -4.31
N ILE A 170 -12.49 11.71 -4.67
CA ILE A 170 -13.11 12.60 -5.66
C ILE A 170 -13.14 11.92 -7.04
N ILE A 171 -12.05 11.24 -7.44
CA ILE A 171 -11.99 10.52 -8.71
C ILE A 171 -13.02 9.38 -8.69
N ILE A 172 -13.09 8.63 -7.60
CA ILE A 172 -14.08 7.53 -7.44
C ILE A 172 -15.51 8.07 -7.51
N GLU A 173 -15.82 9.14 -6.80
CA GLU A 173 -17.15 9.77 -6.83
C GLU A 173 -17.53 10.24 -8.24
N ASN A 174 -16.58 10.81 -8.98
CA ASN A 174 -16.80 11.23 -10.36
C ASN A 174 -17.00 10.04 -11.30
N LEU A 175 -16.20 8.99 -11.15
CA LEU A 175 -16.35 7.74 -11.90
C LEU A 175 -17.75 7.16 -11.70
N ILE A 176 -18.20 7.06 -10.46
CA ILE A 176 -19.54 6.56 -10.11
C ILE A 176 -20.65 7.42 -10.76
N LYS A 177 -20.48 8.74 -10.78
CA LYS A 177 -21.48 9.65 -11.33
C LYS A 177 -21.55 9.67 -12.85
N GLN A 178 -20.42 9.42 -13.51
CA GLN A 178 -20.28 9.53 -14.96
C GLN A 178 -20.41 8.21 -15.68
N GLU A 179 -20.01 7.12 -15.04
CA GLU A 179 -19.98 5.79 -15.65
C GLU A 179 -21.22 5.00 -15.31
N LYS A 180 -21.88 4.49 -16.33
CA LYS A 180 -23.05 3.62 -16.17
C LYS A 180 -22.65 2.20 -15.75
N ILE A 181 -21.55 1.72 -16.29
CA ILE A 181 -20.99 0.40 -16.02
C ILE A 181 -19.48 0.54 -15.87
N PHE A 182 -18.91 -0.07 -14.85
CA PHE A 182 -17.45 -0.10 -14.63
C PHE A 182 -17.05 -1.40 -13.96
N THR A 183 -15.76 -1.69 -13.99
CA THR A 183 -15.21 -2.90 -13.40
C THR A 183 -14.51 -2.57 -12.09
N ILE A 184 -14.83 -3.35 -11.05
CA ILE A 184 -14.08 -3.34 -9.78
C ILE A 184 -13.39 -4.67 -9.57
N GLN A 185 -12.18 -4.60 -9.01
CA GLN A 185 -11.47 -5.77 -8.52
C GLN A 185 -11.67 -5.89 -7.01
N GLU A 186 -12.06 -7.07 -6.56
CA GLU A 186 -12.21 -7.38 -5.15
C GLU A 186 -11.58 -8.75 -4.82
N SER A 187 -11.11 -8.87 -3.60
CA SER A 187 -10.47 -10.09 -3.12
C SER A 187 -11.36 -10.78 -2.10
N PHE A 188 -12.06 -11.83 -2.53
CA PHE A 188 -12.91 -12.66 -1.67
C PHE A 188 -12.16 -13.94 -1.31
N TYR A 189 -11.88 -14.16 -0.02
CA TYR A 189 -11.25 -15.40 0.46
C TYR A 189 -10.07 -15.88 -0.40
N VAL A 190 -9.11 -15.01 -0.69
CA VAL A 190 -7.93 -15.30 -1.54
C VAL A 190 -8.20 -15.51 -3.05
N LYS A 191 -9.42 -15.34 -3.51
CA LYS A 191 -9.71 -15.29 -4.96
C LYS A 191 -9.85 -13.83 -5.38
N HIS A 192 -9.04 -13.43 -6.36
CA HIS A 192 -9.10 -12.11 -6.95
C HIS A 192 -10.06 -12.14 -8.13
N LYS A 193 -11.16 -11.42 -8.03
CA LYS A 193 -12.20 -11.40 -9.05
C LYS A 193 -12.41 -10.00 -9.59
N LEU A 194 -12.78 -9.94 -10.86
CA LEU A 194 -13.33 -8.76 -11.49
C LEU A 194 -14.85 -8.87 -11.47
N PHE A 195 -15.48 -7.78 -11.07
CA PHE A 195 -16.93 -7.64 -11.11
C PHE A 195 -17.28 -6.50 -12.06
N CYS A 196 -18.16 -6.78 -13.01
CA CYS A 196 -18.83 -5.75 -13.76
C CYS A 196 -19.91 -5.14 -12.86
N THR A 197 -19.89 -3.85 -12.64
CA THR A 197 -20.76 -3.17 -11.68
C THR A 197 -21.40 -1.95 -12.31
N ALA A 198 -22.58 -1.60 -11.81
CA ALA A 198 -23.25 -0.36 -12.14
C ALA A 198 -23.60 0.39 -10.84
N PRO A 199 -23.61 1.73 -10.84
CA PRO A 199 -24.11 2.50 -9.71
C PRO A 199 -25.60 2.20 -9.49
N LEU A 200 -26.01 2.08 -8.24
CA LEU A 200 -27.43 2.05 -7.92
C LEU A 200 -28.04 3.43 -8.14
N HIS A 201 -29.30 3.45 -8.59
CA HIS A 201 -30.03 4.72 -8.72
C HIS A 201 -30.10 5.42 -7.35
N PRO A 202 -29.91 6.73 -7.28
CA PRO A 202 -29.90 7.47 -6.00
C PRO A 202 -31.09 7.20 -5.09
N ASN A 203 -32.30 7.00 -5.66
CA ASN A 203 -33.50 6.69 -4.90
C ASN A 203 -33.52 5.26 -4.32
N ALA A 204 -32.66 4.36 -4.78
CA ALA A 204 -32.49 3.02 -4.23
C ALA A 204 -31.50 2.97 -3.05
N CYS A 205 -30.82 4.07 -2.77
CA CYS A 205 -29.73 4.18 -1.82
C CYS A 205 -30.06 5.14 -0.66
N GLU A 206 -31.22 4.98 -0.03
CA GLU A 206 -31.62 5.82 1.11
C GLU A 206 -30.91 5.45 2.43
N HIS A 207 -29.78 4.76 2.41
CA HIS A 207 -29.06 4.49 3.63
C HIS A 207 -28.34 5.75 4.12
N PRO A 208 -28.61 6.24 5.35
CA PRO A 208 -28.10 7.53 5.82
C PRO A 208 -26.56 7.61 5.92
N VAL A 209 -25.88 6.47 6.01
CA VAL A 209 -24.42 6.40 6.13
C VAL A 209 -23.74 6.03 4.81
N TYR A 210 -24.39 5.27 3.94
CA TYR A 210 -23.81 4.72 2.73
C TYR A 210 -24.49 5.27 1.48
N LYS A 211 -24.23 6.52 1.15
CA LYS A 211 -24.67 7.14 -0.10
C LYS A 211 -23.77 6.68 -1.24
N GLY A 212 -24.31 6.05 -2.25
CA GLY A 212 -23.61 5.68 -3.47
C GLY A 212 -23.07 4.23 -3.50
N TRP A 213 -23.95 3.27 -3.37
CA TRP A 213 -23.63 1.85 -3.51
C TRP A 213 -23.63 1.38 -4.96
N PHE A 214 -22.88 0.30 -5.23
CA PHE A 214 -22.90 -0.41 -6.50
C PHE A 214 -23.51 -1.78 -6.30
N GLN A 215 -24.13 -2.26 -7.34
CA GLN A 215 -24.53 -3.65 -7.45
C GLN A 215 -23.70 -4.32 -8.53
N ALA A 216 -23.16 -5.51 -8.23
CA ALA A 216 -22.56 -6.35 -9.26
C ALA A 216 -23.67 -6.84 -10.20
N VAL A 217 -23.41 -6.75 -11.49
CA VAL A 217 -24.32 -7.21 -12.56
C VAL A 217 -23.86 -8.58 -13.06
#